data_cc5b20e34ae118ae07efee0cb90b08c3
#
_entry.id   cc5b20e34ae118ae07efee0cb90b08c3
#
_cell.length_a   1.000
_cell.length_b   1.000
_cell.length_c   1.000
_cell.angle_alpha   90.00
_cell.angle_beta   90.00
_cell.angle_gamma   90.00
#
_symmetry.space_group_name_H-M   'P 1'
#
loop_
_entity.id
_entity.type
_entity.pdbx_description
1 polymer ?
#
loop_
_entity_poly.entity_id
_entity_poly.type
_entity_poly.pdbx_seq_one_letter_code
_entity_poly.pdbx_strand_id
1 'polypeptide(L)'
;MNKYVKKEIQFGSKTLVIETGKIARQATSVVATMGGTVVLCSIVTKKAAEKRDFFPLSVHYLEKTYAAGKIPGGYFKREARPTEYETLTSRLIDRPLRPLFPDFYSDEVQVNCLLLSLDKSNPSDIVAMLAASAAMSIADVPFNGPIGGARVGLINDEYVLNPAIDEMDDSDLDMVVAGSEKAVLMVESDANELSEDLMIGGILFAHQEMQSVIKGIKDFSNEVLPERTKYENENLESEKKVFDEIKNKFGDEIKDAFSTTDKKARGEKISSVREKLLCLLYTSDAADE
;
A
#
# COMPACT_ATOMS: atom_id res chain seq x y z
N MET A 1 -0.89 -25.75 11.41
CA MET A 1 -1.73 -24.93 12.34
C MET A 1 -0.99 -23.63 12.57
N ASN A 2 -1.57 -22.49 12.22
CA ASN A 2 -0.93 -21.21 12.46
C ASN A 2 -0.81 -20.97 13.97
N LYS A 3 0.42 -20.79 14.45
CA LYS A 3 0.70 -20.45 15.86
C LYS A 3 0.04 -19.11 16.16
N TYR A 4 -0.61 -18.99 17.33
CA TYR A 4 -1.08 -17.70 17.80
C TYR A 4 0.12 -16.85 18.23
N VAL A 5 0.23 -15.65 17.64
CA VAL A 5 1.24 -14.65 17.98
C VAL A 5 0.54 -13.31 18.17
N LYS A 6 0.91 -12.60 19.23
CA LYS A 6 0.42 -11.26 19.56
C LYS A 6 1.60 -10.34 19.80
N LYS A 7 1.57 -9.12 19.25
CA LYS A 7 2.56 -8.08 19.48
C LYS A 7 1.89 -6.75 19.80
N GLU A 8 2.44 -6.05 20.76
CA GLU A 8 2.04 -4.69 21.13
C GLU A 8 3.14 -3.73 20.68
N ILE A 9 2.75 -2.65 20.01
CA ILE A 9 3.64 -1.69 19.38
C ILE A 9 3.21 -0.29 19.81
N GLN A 10 4.13 0.48 20.40
CA GLN A 10 3.85 1.87 20.75
C GLN A 10 3.88 2.72 19.48
N PHE A 11 2.81 3.49 19.24
CA PHE A 11 2.65 4.37 18.10
C PHE A 11 2.20 5.77 18.57
N GLY A 12 3.16 6.66 18.74
CA GLY A 12 2.92 7.92 19.45
C GLY A 12 2.41 7.68 20.88
N SER A 13 1.32 8.32 21.23
CA SER A 13 0.63 8.14 22.52
C SER A 13 -0.24 6.87 22.59
N LYS A 14 -0.49 6.19 21.47
CA LYS A 14 -1.41 5.05 21.35
C LYS A 14 -0.66 3.73 21.24
N THR A 15 -1.31 2.64 21.60
CA THR A 15 -0.76 1.27 21.44
C THR A 15 -1.51 0.56 20.31
N LEU A 16 -0.78 0.13 19.29
CA LEU A 16 -1.26 -0.78 18.27
C LEU A 16 -1.00 -2.23 18.72
N VAL A 17 -2.03 -3.03 18.74
CA VAL A 17 -1.93 -4.49 19.01
C VAL A 17 -2.21 -5.23 17.72
N ILE A 18 -1.28 -6.09 17.29
CA ILE A 18 -1.46 -6.98 16.15
C ILE A 18 -1.42 -8.43 16.60
N GLU A 19 -2.37 -9.24 16.11
CA GLU A 19 -2.43 -10.67 16.45
C GLU A 19 -2.81 -11.53 15.23
N THR A 20 -2.29 -12.75 15.17
CA THR A 20 -2.59 -13.73 14.12
C THR A 20 -2.87 -15.12 14.71
N GLY A 21 -3.44 -16.02 13.91
CA GLY A 21 -3.68 -17.42 14.28
C GLY A 21 -4.95 -17.68 15.08
N LYS A 22 -5.75 -16.66 15.39
CA LYS A 22 -6.98 -16.75 16.19
C LYS A 22 -8.24 -16.83 15.33
N ILE A 23 -8.35 -15.95 14.34
CA ILE A 23 -9.50 -15.80 13.46
C ILE A 23 -9.08 -16.05 12.01
N ALA A 24 -10.03 -16.48 11.15
CA ALA A 24 -9.83 -16.71 9.72
C ALA A 24 -8.63 -17.63 9.38
N ARG A 25 -8.54 -18.78 10.04
CA ARG A 25 -7.41 -19.73 9.97
C ARG A 25 -7.15 -20.34 8.60
N GLN A 26 -8.08 -20.21 7.65
CA GLN A 26 -7.94 -20.71 6.27
C GLN A 26 -7.25 -19.70 5.35
N ALA A 27 -7.09 -18.46 5.82
CA ALA A 27 -6.37 -17.40 5.12
C ALA A 27 -5.22 -16.89 5.98
N THR A 28 -4.30 -16.15 5.39
CA THR A 28 -3.35 -15.37 6.18
C THR A 28 -4.09 -14.18 6.75
N SER A 29 -4.20 -14.10 8.07
CA SER A 29 -5.02 -13.08 8.72
C SER A 29 -4.33 -12.42 9.89
N VAL A 30 -4.59 -11.11 10.07
CA VAL A 30 -4.17 -10.30 11.20
C VAL A 30 -5.37 -9.54 11.73
N VAL A 31 -5.51 -9.50 13.04
CA VAL A 31 -6.39 -8.56 13.73
C VAL A 31 -5.52 -7.45 14.29
N ALA A 32 -5.81 -6.22 13.89
CA ALA A 32 -5.18 -5.02 14.42
C ALA A 32 -6.16 -4.27 15.31
N THR A 33 -5.69 -3.87 16.48
CA THR A 33 -6.50 -3.13 17.47
C THR A 33 -5.74 -1.89 17.90
N MET A 34 -6.41 -0.74 17.88
CA MET A 34 -5.92 0.52 18.45
C MET A 34 -7.05 1.18 19.22
N GLY A 35 -6.94 1.26 20.57
CA GLY A 35 -8.05 1.63 21.42
C GLY A 35 -9.25 0.70 21.23
N GLY A 36 -10.41 1.26 20.94
CA GLY A 36 -11.65 0.52 20.64
C GLY A 36 -11.84 0.18 19.16
N THR A 37 -10.95 0.64 18.26
CA THR A 37 -11.02 0.31 16.84
C THR A 37 -10.34 -1.02 16.57
N VAL A 38 -11.05 -1.95 15.92
CA VAL A 38 -10.59 -3.30 15.61
C VAL A 38 -10.85 -3.62 14.15
N VAL A 39 -9.79 -4.00 13.43
CA VAL A 39 -9.85 -4.38 12.02
C VAL A 39 -9.29 -5.80 11.84
N LEU A 40 -10.05 -6.65 11.17
CA LEU A 40 -9.59 -7.93 10.65
C LEU A 40 -9.12 -7.75 9.21
N CYS A 41 -7.85 -8.00 8.95
CA CYS A 41 -7.35 -8.12 7.58
C CYS A 41 -7.06 -9.57 7.24
N SER A 42 -7.52 -10.03 6.08
CA SER A 42 -7.24 -11.36 5.55
C SER A 42 -6.71 -11.27 4.13
N ILE A 43 -5.69 -12.09 3.83
CA ILE A 43 -5.06 -12.17 2.52
C ILE A 43 -5.24 -13.56 1.96
N VAL A 44 -5.65 -13.61 0.70
CA VAL A 44 -5.76 -14.83 -0.09
C VAL A 44 -4.94 -14.63 -1.36
N THR A 45 -4.13 -15.62 -1.69
CA THR A 45 -3.34 -15.66 -2.91
C THR A 45 -3.81 -16.80 -3.80
N LYS A 46 -3.81 -16.56 -5.11
CA LYS A 46 -4.16 -17.57 -6.10
C LYS A 46 -3.16 -17.52 -7.24
N LYS A 47 -2.57 -18.67 -7.54
CA LYS A 47 -1.64 -18.77 -8.66
C LYS A 47 -2.33 -18.37 -9.97
N ALA A 48 -1.67 -17.52 -10.75
CA ALA A 48 -2.18 -17.10 -12.05
C ALA A 48 -2.28 -18.30 -13.00
N ALA A 49 -3.42 -18.44 -13.68
CA ALA A 49 -3.59 -19.45 -14.71
C ALA A 49 -2.84 -19.10 -16.00
N GLU A 50 -2.72 -17.79 -16.28
CA GLU A 50 -2.01 -17.23 -17.43
C GLU A 50 -1.20 -16.01 -16.98
N LYS A 51 -0.06 -15.76 -17.64
CA LYS A 51 0.76 -14.58 -17.38
C LYS A 51 -0.04 -13.32 -17.81
N ARG A 52 -0.13 -12.35 -16.92
CA ARG A 52 -0.81 -11.06 -17.16
C ARG A 52 0.22 -9.94 -17.25
N ASP A 53 -0.11 -8.90 -18.02
CA ASP A 53 0.74 -7.70 -18.17
C ASP A 53 0.68 -6.75 -16.97
N PHE A 54 -0.08 -7.11 -15.94
CA PHE A 54 -0.24 -6.30 -14.73
C PHE A 54 -0.34 -7.18 -13.48
N PHE A 55 0.03 -6.64 -12.34
CA PHE A 55 -0.10 -7.30 -11.05
C PHE A 55 -1.57 -7.25 -10.55
N PRO A 56 -2.27 -8.40 -10.44
CA PRO A 56 -3.67 -8.44 -10.06
C PRO A 56 -3.84 -8.38 -8.52
N LEU A 57 -3.55 -7.23 -7.93
CA LEU A 57 -3.84 -6.92 -6.53
C LEU A 57 -5.25 -6.33 -6.42
N SER A 58 -6.06 -6.88 -5.53
CA SER A 58 -7.38 -6.35 -5.16
C SER A 58 -7.42 -6.06 -3.68
N VAL A 59 -7.78 -4.84 -3.30
CA VAL A 59 -7.94 -4.42 -1.91
C VAL A 59 -9.39 -4.03 -1.66
N HIS A 60 -9.99 -4.62 -0.63
CA HIS A 60 -11.33 -4.34 -0.19
C HIS A 60 -11.31 -3.92 1.28
N TYR A 61 -11.83 -2.74 1.57
CA TYR A 61 -12.10 -2.26 2.89
C TYR A 61 -13.61 -2.17 3.09
N LEU A 62 -14.12 -2.74 4.17
CA LEU A 62 -15.53 -2.83 4.45
C LEU A 62 -15.83 -2.36 5.87
N GLU A 63 -16.76 -1.41 5.98
CA GLU A 63 -17.33 -0.94 7.23
C GLU A 63 -18.75 -1.48 7.37
N LYS A 64 -18.99 -2.23 8.42
CA LYS A 64 -20.33 -2.68 8.74
C LYS A 64 -20.92 -1.79 9.84
N THR A 65 -22.17 -1.41 9.70
CA THR A 65 -22.88 -0.56 10.65
C THR A 65 -22.86 -1.12 12.07
N TYR A 66 -22.77 -2.45 12.23
CA TYR A 66 -22.63 -3.07 13.54
C TYR A 66 -21.32 -2.68 14.27
N ALA A 67 -20.25 -2.33 13.53
CA ALA A 67 -18.99 -1.92 14.13
C ALA A 67 -19.14 -0.64 14.97
N ALA A 68 -20.09 0.23 14.59
CA ALA A 68 -20.48 1.42 15.32
C ALA A 68 -21.70 1.19 16.26
N GLY A 69 -22.12 -0.06 16.46
CA GLY A 69 -23.29 -0.41 17.26
C GLY A 69 -24.62 0.05 16.64
N LYS A 70 -24.68 0.22 15.32
CA LYS A 70 -25.83 0.75 14.60
C LYS A 70 -26.48 -0.31 13.70
N ILE A 71 -27.73 -0.10 13.34
CA ILE A 71 -28.46 -0.88 12.33
C ILE A 71 -28.37 -0.13 10.99
N PRO A 72 -28.25 -0.83 9.84
CA PRO A 72 -28.25 -0.20 8.54
C PRO A 72 -29.45 0.74 8.35
N GLY A 73 -29.18 1.94 7.86
CA GLY A 73 -30.19 2.94 7.56
C GLY A 73 -30.99 2.59 6.29
N GLY A 74 -31.90 3.50 5.91
CA GLY A 74 -32.70 3.35 4.70
C GLY A 74 -33.86 2.36 4.84
N TYR A 75 -34.71 2.31 3.80
CA TYR A 75 -35.90 1.47 3.77
C TYR A 75 -35.62 -0.02 3.85
N PHE A 76 -34.63 -0.50 3.10
CA PHE A 76 -34.31 -1.93 3.02
C PHE A 76 -33.53 -2.50 4.20
N LYS A 77 -32.99 -1.64 5.10
CA LYS A 77 -32.13 -2.06 6.23
C LYS A 77 -30.97 -2.98 5.79
N ARG A 78 -30.40 -2.69 4.64
CA ARG A 78 -29.32 -3.47 4.01
C ARG A 78 -28.11 -2.60 3.69
N GLU A 79 -26.93 -3.19 3.80
CA GLU A 79 -25.66 -2.70 3.28
C GLU A 79 -25.42 -3.38 1.92
N ALA A 80 -25.54 -2.64 0.81
CA ALA A 80 -25.52 -3.23 -0.52
C ALA A 80 -24.19 -3.02 -1.24
N ARG A 81 -23.89 -1.78 -1.61
CA ARG A 81 -22.65 -1.40 -2.31
C ARG A 81 -21.69 -0.73 -1.35
N PRO A 82 -20.35 -0.87 -1.57
CA PRO A 82 -19.39 -0.08 -0.85
C PRO A 82 -19.72 1.41 -0.94
N THR A 83 -19.53 2.12 0.15
CA THR A 83 -19.61 3.58 0.20
C THR A 83 -18.44 4.22 -0.53
N GLU A 84 -18.52 5.52 -0.79
CA GLU A 84 -17.40 6.27 -1.34
C GLU A 84 -16.18 6.21 -0.41
N TYR A 85 -16.38 6.37 0.88
CA TYR A 85 -15.33 6.27 1.90
C TYR A 85 -14.66 4.88 1.90
N GLU A 86 -15.42 3.79 1.86
CA GLU A 86 -14.87 2.42 1.77
C GLU A 86 -14.03 2.24 0.50
N THR A 87 -14.48 2.81 -0.62
CA THR A 87 -13.76 2.76 -1.89
C THR A 87 -12.47 3.56 -1.85
N LEU A 88 -12.49 4.76 -1.30
CA LEU A 88 -11.30 5.61 -1.15
C LEU A 88 -10.30 5.01 -0.17
N THR A 89 -10.77 4.48 0.96
CA THR A 89 -9.89 3.77 1.92
C THR A 89 -9.26 2.51 1.31
N SER A 90 -10.00 1.76 0.48
CA SER A 90 -9.43 0.63 -0.26
C SER A 90 -8.27 1.08 -1.17
N ARG A 91 -8.42 2.20 -1.85
CA ARG A 91 -7.38 2.80 -2.69
C ARG A 91 -6.21 3.35 -1.88
N LEU A 92 -6.51 3.94 -0.72
CA LEU A 92 -5.50 4.45 0.22
C LEU A 92 -4.57 3.32 0.69
N ILE A 93 -5.11 2.12 0.90
CA ILE A 93 -4.35 0.93 1.28
C ILE A 93 -3.62 0.31 0.07
N ASP A 94 -4.25 0.24 -1.11
CA ASP A 94 -3.67 -0.37 -2.32
C ASP A 94 -2.42 0.37 -2.80
N ARG A 95 -2.47 1.70 -2.85
CA ARG A 95 -1.42 2.55 -3.44
C ARG A 95 -0.02 2.35 -2.84
N PRO A 96 0.18 2.28 -1.52
CA PRO A 96 1.50 2.05 -0.95
C PRO A 96 1.94 0.57 -0.95
N LEU A 97 1.01 -0.39 -1.04
CA LEU A 97 1.34 -1.81 -1.07
C LEU A 97 1.82 -2.28 -2.45
N ARG A 98 1.16 -1.84 -3.50
CA ARG A 98 1.38 -2.29 -4.88
C ARG A 98 2.82 -2.11 -5.37
N PRO A 99 3.50 -0.98 -5.20
CA PRO A 99 4.86 -0.77 -5.70
C PRO A 99 5.94 -1.59 -4.98
N LEU A 100 5.58 -2.26 -3.88
CA LEU A 100 6.50 -3.11 -3.12
C LEU A 100 6.54 -4.56 -3.60
N PHE A 101 5.75 -4.90 -4.60
CA PHE A 101 5.86 -6.18 -5.30
C PHE A 101 6.81 -6.07 -6.49
N PRO A 102 7.61 -7.11 -6.78
CA PRO A 102 8.45 -7.13 -7.96
C PRO A 102 7.61 -7.27 -9.24
N ASP A 103 8.05 -6.64 -10.32
CA ASP A 103 7.33 -6.57 -11.60
C ASP A 103 7.03 -7.95 -12.22
N PHE A 104 7.86 -8.95 -11.92
CA PHE A 104 7.66 -10.31 -12.42
C PHE A 104 6.54 -11.09 -11.71
N TYR A 105 6.04 -10.60 -10.57
CA TYR A 105 5.03 -11.30 -9.80
C TYR A 105 3.64 -11.06 -10.39
N SER A 106 2.98 -12.14 -10.82
CA SER A 106 1.70 -12.08 -11.54
C SER A 106 0.58 -12.88 -10.88
N ASP A 107 0.83 -13.51 -9.72
CA ASP A 107 -0.20 -14.20 -8.98
C ASP A 107 -1.23 -13.24 -8.41
N GLU A 108 -2.49 -13.68 -8.36
CA GLU A 108 -3.60 -12.87 -7.82
C GLU A 108 -3.47 -12.76 -6.30
N VAL A 109 -3.51 -11.54 -5.78
CA VAL A 109 -3.53 -11.25 -4.35
C VAL A 109 -4.77 -10.46 -3.99
N GLN A 110 -5.55 -10.99 -3.07
CA GLN A 110 -6.75 -10.33 -2.55
C GLN A 110 -6.57 -9.99 -1.07
N VAL A 111 -6.72 -8.72 -0.74
CA VAL A 111 -6.66 -8.16 0.62
C VAL A 111 -8.07 -7.74 1.03
N ASN A 112 -8.57 -8.29 2.11
CA ASN A 112 -9.89 -7.94 2.65
C ASN A 112 -9.72 -7.41 4.07
N CYS A 113 -10.02 -6.13 4.27
CA CYS A 113 -10.04 -5.47 5.56
C CYS A 113 -11.48 -5.27 6.00
N LEU A 114 -11.86 -5.84 7.14
CA LEU A 114 -13.19 -5.74 7.73
C LEU A 114 -13.12 -5.02 9.07
N LEU A 115 -13.80 -3.90 9.18
CA LEU A 115 -13.96 -3.18 10.44
C LEU A 115 -14.91 -3.94 11.36
N LEU A 116 -14.40 -4.40 12.50
CA LEU A 116 -15.16 -5.16 13.49
C LEU A 116 -15.72 -4.28 14.62
N SER A 117 -14.98 -3.23 15.00
CA SER A 117 -15.37 -2.26 16.01
C SER A 117 -14.77 -0.90 15.68
N LEU A 118 -15.50 0.17 15.93
CA LEU A 118 -15.10 1.55 15.67
C LEU A 118 -15.06 2.36 16.95
N ASP A 119 -13.94 3.02 17.17
CA ASP A 119 -13.72 4.05 18.18
C ASP A 119 -13.34 5.36 17.49
N LYS A 120 -14.10 6.41 17.73
CA LYS A 120 -13.89 7.72 17.10
C LYS A 120 -12.53 8.35 17.41
N SER A 121 -11.91 7.95 18.53
CA SER A 121 -10.56 8.41 18.88
C SER A 121 -9.45 7.76 18.05
N ASN A 122 -9.77 6.72 17.26
CA ASN A 122 -8.79 5.96 16.48
C ASN A 122 -9.32 5.71 15.07
N PRO A 123 -8.86 6.51 14.06
CA PRO A 123 -9.30 6.38 12.67
C PRO A 123 -9.10 4.96 12.13
N SER A 124 -10.16 4.39 11.56
CA SER A 124 -10.19 2.99 11.12
C SER A 124 -9.34 2.72 9.87
N ASP A 125 -9.16 3.70 9.01
CA ASP A 125 -8.36 3.63 7.79
C ASP A 125 -6.87 3.39 8.08
N ILE A 126 -6.30 4.10 9.06
CA ILE A 126 -4.92 3.90 9.50
C ILE A 126 -4.74 2.50 10.11
N VAL A 127 -5.68 2.10 11.00
CA VAL A 127 -5.64 0.75 11.60
C VAL A 127 -5.75 -0.33 10.52
N ALA A 128 -6.60 -0.12 9.50
CA ALA A 128 -6.75 -1.04 8.37
C ALA A 128 -5.49 -1.12 7.51
N MET A 129 -4.84 0.02 7.24
CA MET A 129 -3.57 0.05 6.50
C MET A 129 -2.47 -0.72 7.23
N LEU A 130 -2.35 -0.55 8.55
CA LEU A 130 -1.38 -1.26 9.38
C LEU A 130 -1.71 -2.75 9.49
N ALA A 131 -3.00 -3.11 9.58
CA ALA A 131 -3.45 -4.50 9.52
C ALA A 131 -3.09 -5.18 8.19
N ALA A 132 -3.30 -4.47 7.07
CA ALA A 132 -2.95 -4.95 5.73
C ALA A 132 -1.43 -5.12 5.57
N SER A 133 -0.63 -4.16 6.05
CA SER A 133 0.83 -4.24 6.07
C SER A 133 1.32 -5.45 6.86
N ALA A 134 0.79 -5.65 8.07
CA ALA A 134 1.15 -6.79 8.92
C ALA A 134 0.74 -8.14 8.30
N ALA A 135 -0.49 -8.23 7.75
CA ALA A 135 -0.99 -9.42 7.08
C ALA A 135 -0.19 -9.75 5.82
N MET A 136 0.15 -8.73 5.01
CA MET A 136 0.99 -8.91 3.82
C MET A 136 2.39 -9.40 4.18
N SER A 137 2.94 -8.89 5.29
CA SER A 137 4.27 -9.28 5.74
C SER A 137 4.37 -10.74 6.21
N ILE A 138 3.26 -11.41 6.52
CA ILE A 138 3.21 -12.83 6.91
C ILE A 138 2.54 -13.72 5.85
N ALA A 139 2.19 -13.19 4.68
CA ALA A 139 1.45 -13.90 3.64
C ALA A 139 2.34 -14.77 2.72
N ASP A 140 3.63 -14.88 2.98
CA ASP A 140 4.58 -15.61 2.13
C ASP A 140 4.44 -15.29 0.63
N VAL A 141 4.48 -13.99 0.34
CA VAL A 141 4.51 -13.42 -1.02
C VAL A 141 5.76 -12.55 -1.16
N PRO A 142 6.22 -12.25 -2.39
CA PRO A 142 7.42 -11.42 -2.60
C PRO A 142 7.15 -9.93 -2.31
N PHE A 143 6.77 -9.63 -1.09
CA PHE A 143 6.46 -8.29 -0.61
C PHE A 143 7.67 -7.64 0.05
N ASN A 144 8.14 -6.52 -0.50
CA ASN A 144 9.31 -5.77 -0.04
C ASN A 144 8.97 -4.75 1.08
N GLY A 145 7.92 -5.03 1.88
CA GLY A 145 7.54 -4.25 3.04
C GLY A 145 8.21 -4.71 4.33
N PRO A 146 7.67 -4.34 5.50
CA PRO A 146 6.37 -3.71 5.73
C PRO A 146 6.30 -2.22 5.42
N ILE A 147 5.08 -1.68 5.37
CA ILE A 147 4.81 -0.26 5.36
C ILE A 147 4.26 0.21 6.71
N GLY A 148 4.55 1.45 7.05
CA GLY A 148 3.82 2.22 8.04
C GLY A 148 2.79 3.14 7.37
N GLY A 149 1.86 3.62 8.16
CA GLY A 149 0.89 4.63 7.76
C GLY A 149 0.50 5.49 8.94
N ALA A 150 0.36 6.78 8.74
CA ALA A 150 -0.01 7.74 9.76
C ALA A 150 -0.89 8.84 9.18
N ARG A 151 -1.85 9.31 9.98
CA ARG A 151 -2.57 10.55 9.73
C ARG A 151 -1.91 11.66 10.52
N VAL A 152 -1.72 12.81 9.93
CA VAL A 152 -1.17 14.01 10.57
C VAL A 152 -2.15 15.15 10.45
N GLY A 153 -2.51 15.74 11.58
CA GLY A 153 -3.19 17.02 11.67
C GLY A 153 -2.21 18.12 12.02
N LEU A 154 -2.57 19.36 11.73
CA LEU A 154 -1.92 20.58 12.22
C LEU A 154 -2.89 21.36 13.06
N ILE A 155 -2.74 21.33 14.39
CA ILE A 155 -3.66 21.95 15.36
C ILE A 155 -2.84 22.92 16.22
N ASN A 156 -3.22 24.18 16.27
CA ASN A 156 -2.49 25.24 17.00
C ASN A 156 -0.99 25.29 16.60
N ASP A 157 -0.67 25.20 15.33
CA ASP A 157 0.68 25.18 14.77
C ASP A 157 1.56 23.99 15.20
N GLU A 158 0.97 22.93 15.78
CA GLU A 158 1.67 21.70 16.16
C GLU A 158 1.17 20.49 15.35
N TYR A 159 2.09 19.61 14.91
CA TYR A 159 1.73 18.37 14.26
C TYR A 159 1.21 17.36 15.28
N VAL A 160 0.03 16.82 15.01
CA VAL A 160 -0.63 15.81 15.83
C VAL A 160 -0.69 14.48 15.07
N LEU A 161 -0.17 13.42 15.69
CA LEU A 161 -0.16 12.09 15.12
C LEU A 161 -1.48 11.36 15.38
N ASN A 162 -2.14 10.90 14.31
CA ASN A 162 -3.39 10.16 14.36
C ASN A 162 -4.44 10.86 15.24
N PRO A 163 -4.78 12.13 14.96
CA PRO A 163 -5.76 12.86 15.73
C PRO A 163 -7.11 12.11 15.76
N ALA A 164 -7.89 12.34 16.78
CA ALA A 164 -9.27 11.84 16.85
C ALA A 164 -10.13 12.50 15.76
N ILE A 165 -11.23 11.84 15.38
CA ILE A 165 -12.13 12.38 14.34
C ILE A 165 -12.65 13.76 14.73
N ASP A 166 -12.95 13.95 16.01
CA ASP A 166 -13.48 15.21 16.54
C ASP A 166 -12.40 16.33 16.57
N GLU A 167 -11.12 15.99 16.69
CA GLU A 167 -10.00 16.94 16.66
C GLU A 167 -9.67 17.43 15.24
N MET A 168 -10.10 16.68 14.21
CA MET A 168 -9.85 17.06 12.83
C MET A 168 -10.65 18.29 12.38
N ASP A 169 -11.77 18.60 13.04
CA ASP A 169 -12.57 19.79 12.76
C ASP A 169 -11.80 21.11 13.06
N ASP A 170 -10.82 21.05 13.96
CA ASP A 170 -9.96 22.17 14.34
C ASP A 170 -8.58 22.15 13.66
N SER A 171 -8.36 21.22 12.73
CA SER A 171 -7.07 21.04 12.05
C SER A 171 -7.01 21.76 10.71
N ASP A 172 -5.93 22.49 10.46
CA ASP A 172 -5.63 23.09 9.15
C ASP A 172 -5.02 22.10 8.14
N LEU A 173 -4.72 20.87 8.57
CA LEU A 173 -4.14 19.82 7.76
C LEU A 173 -4.83 18.49 8.04
N ASP A 174 -5.31 17.81 7.01
CA ASP A 174 -5.61 16.39 7.03
C ASP A 174 -4.67 15.68 6.03
N MET A 175 -3.64 15.02 6.54
CA MET A 175 -2.64 14.38 5.71
C MET A 175 -2.47 12.92 6.10
N VAL A 176 -2.62 12.01 5.14
CA VAL A 176 -2.25 10.60 5.30
C VAL A 176 -0.96 10.34 4.56
N VAL A 177 0.01 9.80 5.28
CA VAL A 177 1.32 9.42 4.76
C VAL A 177 1.51 7.92 4.95
N ALA A 178 1.95 7.23 3.91
CA ALA A 178 2.39 5.85 4.00
C ALA A 178 3.80 5.70 3.43
N GLY A 179 4.61 4.89 4.09
CA GLY A 179 6.00 4.71 3.72
C GLY A 179 6.62 3.40 4.19
N SER A 180 7.77 3.10 3.62
CA SER A 180 8.66 2.05 4.07
C SER A 180 9.67 2.60 5.08
N GLU A 181 10.55 1.74 5.59
CA GLU A 181 11.66 2.15 6.47
C GLU A 181 12.52 3.27 5.85
N LYS A 182 12.66 3.30 4.52
CA LYS A 182 13.62 4.18 3.81
C LYS A 182 12.98 5.31 3.03
N ALA A 183 11.70 5.20 2.67
CA ALA A 183 11.07 6.13 1.74
C ALA A 183 9.58 6.30 2.01
N VAL A 184 9.09 7.49 1.74
CA VAL A 184 7.65 7.78 1.63
C VAL A 184 7.15 7.23 0.29
N LEU A 185 6.05 6.50 0.31
CA LEU A 185 5.45 5.83 -0.86
C LEU A 185 4.18 6.51 -1.33
N MET A 186 3.43 7.11 -0.40
CA MET A 186 2.16 7.76 -0.68
C MET A 186 1.94 8.93 0.27
N VAL A 187 1.43 10.02 -0.28
CA VAL A 187 0.89 11.16 0.46
C VAL A 187 -0.46 11.50 -0.14
N GLU A 188 -1.44 11.73 0.70
CA GLU A 188 -2.75 12.25 0.35
C GLU A 188 -3.13 13.28 1.39
N SER A 189 -3.50 14.50 0.98
CA SER A 189 -3.74 15.59 1.93
C SER A 189 -4.83 16.54 1.45
N ASP A 190 -5.53 17.10 2.41
CA ASP A 190 -6.36 18.30 2.33
C ASP A 190 -5.79 19.33 3.30
N ALA A 191 -5.66 20.60 2.88
CA ALA A 191 -5.00 21.63 3.65
C ALA A 191 -5.56 23.02 3.38
N ASN A 192 -5.65 23.84 4.42
CA ASN A 192 -6.11 25.23 4.36
C ASN A 192 -4.95 26.17 3.96
N GLU A 193 -4.56 26.15 2.67
CA GLU A 193 -3.55 27.05 2.07
C GLU A 193 -2.22 27.11 2.85
N LEU A 194 -1.76 25.97 3.39
CA LEU A 194 -0.51 25.87 4.13
C LEU A 194 0.71 26.06 3.23
N SER A 195 1.81 26.56 3.81
CA SER A 195 3.09 26.68 3.11
C SER A 195 3.70 25.32 2.78
N GLU A 196 4.52 25.28 1.72
CA GLU A 196 5.25 24.06 1.33
C GLU A 196 6.13 23.52 2.47
N ASP A 197 6.74 24.37 3.27
CA ASP A 197 7.56 23.97 4.42
C ASP A 197 6.74 23.23 5.49
N LEU A 198 5.53 23.70 5.79
CA LEU A 198 4.61 23.02 6.71
C LEU A 198 4.13 21.67 6.12
N MET A 199 3.85 21.61 4.83
CA MET A 199 3.48 20.36 4.18
C MET A 199 4.61 19.33 4.24
N ILE A 200 5.83 19.73 3.91
CA ILE A 200 7.02 18.86 3.98
C ILE A 200 7.31 18.45 5.43
N GLY A 201 7.17 19.39 6.38
CA GLY A 201 7.32 19.10 7.81
C GLY A 201 6.38 18.01 8.28
N GLY A 202 5.10 18.06 7.89
CA GLY A 202 4.09 17.03 8.19
C GLY A 202 4.45 15.65 7.63
N ILE A 203 4.97 15.60 6.40
CA ILE A 203 5.44 14.35 5.78
C ILE A 203 6.61 13.74 6.56
N LEU A 204 7.59 14.55 6.92
CA LEU A 204 8.76 14.11 7.67
C LEU A 204 8.37 13.62 9.07
N PHE A 205 7.49 14.36 9.76
CA PHE A 205 6.94 13.98 11.05
C PHE A 205 6.26 12.62 10.98
N ALA A 206 5.33 12.43 10.02
CA ALA A 206 4.66 11.16 9.81
C ALA A 206 5.65 10.00 9.56
N HIS A 207 6.65 10.21 8.69
CA HIS A 207 7.63 9.18 8.35
C HIS A 207 8.50 8.79 9.56
N GLN A 208 8.85 9.76 10.40
CA GLN A 208 9.60 9.50 11.63
C GLN A 208 8.77 8.68 12.64
N GLU A 209 7.52 9.09 12.88
CA GLU A 209 6.64 8.45 13.86
C GLU A 209 6.28 7.00 13.46
N MET A 210 6.08 6.73 12.17
CA MET A 210 5.71 5.38 11.71
C MET A 210 6.85 4.37 11.79
N GLN A 211 8.12 4.77 12.03
CA GLN A 211 9.24 3.83 12.12
C GLN A 211 9.08 2.80 13.24
N SER A 212 8.47 3.20 14.36
CA SER A 212 8.19 2.30 15.47
C SER A 212 7.27 1.15 15.04
N VAL A 213 6.24 1.47 14.25
CA VAL A 213 5.26 0.50 13.74
C VAL A 213 5.89 -0.40 12.68
N ILE A 214 6.66 0.16 11.74
CA ILE A 214 7.38 -0.62 10.72
C ILE A 214 8.28 -1.66 11.37
N LYS A 215 9.08 -1.25 12.36
CA LYS A 215 9.93 -2.17 13.13
C LYS A 215 9.12 -3.23 13.84
N GLY A 216 8.03 -2.84 14.51
CA GLY A 216 7.16 -3.76 15.23
C GLY A 216 6.51 -4.81 14.32
N ILE A 217 6.05 -4.42 13.12
CA ILE A 217 5.49 -5.33 12.11
C ILE A 217 6.59 -6.26 11.57
N LYS A 218 7.80 -5.76 11.33
CA LYS A 218 8.94 -6.56 10.87
C LYS A 218 9.30 -7.65 11.88
N ASP A 219 9.38 -7.29 13.16
CA ASP A 219 9.64 -8.24 14.25
C ASP A 219 8.52 -9.29 14.35
N PHE A 220 7.24 -8.85 14.30
CA PHE A 220 6.08 -9.73 14.28
C PHE A 220 6.13 -10.72 13.12
N SER A 221 6.44 -10.22 11.92
CA SER A 221 6.56 -11.05 10.73
C SER A 221 7.66 -12.10 10.85
N ASN A 222 8.82 -11.75 11.39
CA ASN A 222 9.93 -12.69 11.60
C ASN A 222 9.59 -13.78 12.64
N GLU A 223 8.74 -13.47 13.63
CA GLU A 223 8.28 -14.45 14.61
C GLU A 223 7.26 -15.43 14.02
N VAL A 224 6.37 -14.93 13.13
CA VAL A 224 5.31 -15.74 12.51
C VAL A 224 5.83 -16.56 11.35
N LEU A 225 6.67 -15.96 10.50
CA LEU A 225 7.20 -16.53 9.26
C LEU A 225 8.73 -16.36 9.23
N PRO A 226 9.48 -17.18 9.98
CA PRO A 226 10.94 -17.08 10.06
C PRO A 226 11.63 -17.48 8.75
N GLU A 227 11.01 -18.37 7.99
CA GLU A 227 11.49 -18.81 6.67
C GLU A 227 10.50 -18.37 5.59
N ARG A 228 11.00 -17.68 4.57
CA ARG A 228 10.20 -17.19 3.44
C ARG A 228 10.57 -17.92 2.17
N THR A 229 9.56 -18.14 1.33
CA THR A 229 9.78 -18.65 -0.03
C THR A 229 10.61 -17.65 -0.83
N LYS A 230 11.64 -18.14 -1.52
CA LYS A 230 12.42 -17.33 -2.46
C LYS A 230 11.67 -17.30 -3.79
N TYR A 231 11.33 -16.08 -4.21
CA TYR A 231 10.74 -15.81 -5.51
C TYR A 231 11.83 -15.29 -6.43
N GLU A 232 12.04 -15.97 -7.56
CA GLU A 232 13.04 -15.61 -8.55
C GLU A 232 12.37 -15.27 -9.89
N ASN A 233 12.93 -14.31 -10.61
CA ASN A 233 12.49 -13.99 -11.96
C ASN A 233 13.18 -14.95 -12.93
N GLU A 234 12.44 -15.91 -13.47
CA GLU A 234 12.94 -16.89 -14.43
C GLU A 234 13.49 -16.24 -15.73
N ASN A 235 13.03 -15.03 -16.04
CA ASN A 235 13.42 -14.29 -17.25
C ASN A 235 14.48 -13.20 -17.00
N LEU A 236 15.04 -13.12 -15.80
CA LEU A 236 15.94 -12.02 -15.42
C LEU A 236 17.13 -11.82 -16.35
N GLU A 237 17.73 -12.92 -16.83
CA GLU A 237 18.89 -12.85 -17.72
C GLU A 237 18.51 -12.38 -19.13
N SER A 238 17.39 -12.85 -19.67
CA SER A 238 16.89 -12.42 -20.98
C SER A 238 16.44 -10.96 -20.96
N GLU A 239 15.72 -10.56 -19.91
CA GLU A 239 15.29 -9.16 -19.70
C GLU A 239 16.50 -8.22 -19.59
N LYS A 240 17.54 -8.60 -18.86
CA LYS A 240 18.79 -7.82 -18.78
C LYS A 240 19.49 -7.66 -20.12
N LYS A 241 19.60 -8.74 -20.91
CA LYS A 241 20.20 -8.66 -22.24
C LYS A 241 19.45 -7.66 -23.13
N VAL A 242 18.11 -7.77 -23.18
CA VAL A 242 17.27 -6.85 -23.95
C VAL A 242 17.41 -5.41 -23.44
N PHE A 243 17.39 -5.21 -22.11
CA PHE A 243 17.58 -3.89 -21.52
C PHE A 243 18.93 -3.26 -21.90
N ASP A 244 20.01 -4.02 -21.80
CA ASP A 244 21.36 -3.53 -22.11
C ASP A 244 21.49 -3.22 -23.63
N GLU A 245 20.87 -4.01 -24.48
CA GLU A 245 20.83 -3.75 -25.93
C GLU A 245 20.07 -2.46 -26.25
N ILE A 246 18.88 -2.27 -25.66
CA ILE A 246 18.08 -1.06 -25.81
C ILE A 246 18.86 0.16 -25.29
N LYS A 247 19.46 0.05 -24.11
CA LYS A 247 20.22 1.12 -23.49
C LYS A 247 21.40 1.56 -24.36
N ASN A 248 22.11 0.60 -24.93
CA ASN A 248 23.28 0.85 -25.79
C ASN A 248 22.89 1.47 -27.13
N LYS A 249 21.78 1.05 -27.74
CA LYS A 249 21.36 1.52 -29.07
C LYS A 249 20.53 2.81 -29.05
N PHE A 250 19.66 2.97 -28.05
CA PHE A 250 18.67 4.04 -27.99
C PHE A 250 18.79 4.96 -26.77
N GLY A 251 19.72 4.70 -25.86
CA GLY A 251 19.82 5.44 -24.59
C GLY A 251 19.94 6.95 -24.78
N ASP A 252 20.68 7.43 -25.77
CA ASP A 252 20.85 8.86 -26.04
C ASP A 252 19.60 9.47 -26.71
N GLU A 253 18.93 8.75 -27.63
CA GLU A 253 17.68 9.20 -28.22
C GLU A 253 16.56 9.30 -27.17
N ILE A 254 16.53 8.34 -26.22
CA ILE A 254 15.57 8.38 -25.09
C ILE A 254 15.83 9.61 -24.21
N LYS A 255 17.09 9.87 -23.84
CA LYS A 255 17.46 11.06 -23.05
C LYS A 255 17.07 12.36 -23.76
N ASP A 256 17.34 12.48 -25.06
CA ASP A 256 16.94 13.66 -25.85
C ASP A 256 15.41 13.83 -25.86
N ALA A 257 14.68 12.74 -26.06
CA ALA A 257 13.22 12.78 -26.03
C ALA A 257 12.69 13.29 -24.68
N PHE A 258 13.23 12.79 -23.56
CA PHE A 258 12.82 13.22 -22.21
C PHE A 258 13.29 14.64 -21.84
N SER A 259 14.34 15.15 -22.43
CA SER A 259 14.78 16.55 -22.21
C SER A 259 13.88 17.60 -22.86
N THR A 260 12.97 17.19 -23.74
CA THR A 260 12.02 18.09 -24.43
C THR A 260 10.95 18.59 -23.45
N THR A 261 10.87 19.90 -23.25
CA THR A 261 9.96 20.54 -22.28
C THR A 261 8.50 20.50 -22.73
N ASP A 262 8.25 20.69 -24.03
CA ASP A 262 6.87 20.62 -24.57
C ASP A 262 6.32 19.19 -24.48
N LYS A 263 5.14 19.03 -23.85
CA LYS A 263 4.52 17.73 -23.59
C LYS A 263 4.18 16.97 -24.87
N LYS A 264 3.68 17.67 -25.91
CA LYS A 264 3.24 17.04 -27.16
C LYS A 264 4.43 16.59 -27.98
N ALA A 265 5.41 17.47 -28.18
CA ALA A 265 6.66 17.17 -28.89
C ALA A 265 7.45 16.03 -28.21
N ARG A 266 7.48 16.02 -26.88
CA ARG A 266 8.09 14.93 -26.11
C ARG A 266 7.38 13.60 -26.37
N GLY A 267 6.03 13.59 -26.37
CA GLY A 267 5.24 12.40 -26.66
C GLY A 267 5.49 11.84 -28.06
N GLU A 268 5.58 12.71 -29.07
CA GLU A 268 5.87 12.34 -30.45
C GLU A 268 7.29 11.75 -30.59
N LYS A 269 8.31 12.34 -29.95
CA LYS A 269 9.68 11.79 -29.93
C LYS A 269 9.73 10.42 -29.27
N ILE A 270 9.10 10.24 -28.08
CA ILE A 270 9.06 8.96 -27.39
C ILE A 270 8.40 7.88 -28.25
N SER A 271 7.27 8.21 -28.90
CA SER A 271 6.58 7.29 -29.81
C SER A 271 7.46 6.87 -30.99
N SER A 272 8.18 7.84 -31.59
CA SER A 272 9.12 7.55 -32.70
C SER A 272 10.26 6.61 -32.27
N VAL A 273 10.86 6.81 -31.09
CA VAL A 273 11.90 5.92 -30.55
C VAL A 273 11.33 4.54 -30.27
N ARG A 274 10.11 4.45 -29.72
CA ARG A 274 9.42 3.19 -29.46
C ARG A 274 9.17 2.39 -30.75
N GLU A 275 8.74 3.03 -31.83
CA GLU A 275 8.52 2.38 -33.13
C GLU A 275 9.82 1.81 -33.70
N LYS A 276 10.92 2.58 -33.67
CA LYS A 276 12.25 2.11 -34.09
C LYS A 276 12.72 0.88 -33.29
N LEU A 277 12.48 0.91 -31.98
CA LEU A 277 12.83 -0.16 -31.06
C LEU A 277 12.04 -1.44 -31.34
N LEU A 278 10.71 -1.31 -31.55
CA LEU A 278 9.87 -2.45 -31.92
C LEU A 278 10.31 -3.06 -33.27
N CYS A 279 10.60 -2.24 -34.29
CA CYS A 279 11.14 -2.71 -35.55
C CYS A 279 12.42 -3.52 -35.38
N LEU A 280 13.33 -3.08 -34.51
CA LEU A 280 14.58 -3.79 -34.25
C LEU A 280 14.34 -5.16 -33.59
N LEU A 281 13.46 -5.23 -32.61
CA LEU A 281 13.15 -6.48 -31.90
C LEU A 281 12.48 -7.50 -32.83
N TYR A 282 11.54 -7.05 -33.70
CA TYR A 282 10.90 -7.93 -34.68
C TYR A 282 11.86 -8.44 -35.75
N THR A 283 12.89 -7.66 -36.12
CA THR A 283 13.86 -8.10 -37.14
C THR A 283 14.93 -9.06 -36.58
N SER A 284 15.20 -9.00 -35.27
CA SER A 284 16.13 -9.96 -34.63
C SER A 284 15.48 -11.33 -34.43
N ASP A 285 14.19 -11.38 -34.10
CA ASP A 285 13.43 -12.63 -33.91
C ASP A 285 13.22 -13.38 -35.23
N ALA A 286 13.09 -12.66 -36.35
CA ALA A 286 12.95 -13.24 -37.69
C ALA A 286 14.30 -13.77 -38.31
N ALA A 287 15.42 -13.52 -37.67
CA ALA A 287 16.73 -13.97 -38.12
C ALA A 287 17.19 -15.24 -37.40
N ASP A 288 16.51 -15.67 -36.35
CA ASP A 288 16.79 -16.88 -35.56
C ASP A 288 15.83 -18.06 -35.92
N GLU A 289 14.89 -17.88 -36.89
CA GLU A 289 14.12 -18.92 -37.54
C GLU A 289 14.76 -19.28 -38.91
#